data_452cee2bbcf1fa9844c3aa9761e659f3
#
_entry.id   452cee2bbcf1fa9844c3aa9761e659f3
#
_cell.length_a   1.000
_cell.length_b   1.000
_cell.length_c   1.000
_cell.angle_alpha   90.00
_cell.angle_beta   90.00
_cell.angle_gamma   90.00
#
_symmetry.space_group_name_H-M   'P 1'
#
loop_
_entity.id
_entity.type
_entity.pdbx_description
1 polymer ?
#
loop_
_entity_poly.entity_id
_entity_poly.type
_entity_poly.pdbx_seq_one_letter_code
_entity_poly.pdbx_strand_id
1 'polypeptide(L)'
;MAYITKGIGGFYYVKTPDGIVECKARGIFRKRGITPVAGDNVTLSDDGTMIDEILPRKNVFIRPPIANLDILFIVTSTTQPVPSTLVLDQLAAAAIYKDVQPVLVVTKSDLAAADMLRTAYTGSGIPLVQLNYETGEGLDEVKSYIEGHLCAFCGNSGVGKSTLLNTLAPELHRETGQISQKLGRGRHTTREVEIFEICGGRLADTPGFASLEAQKLCRIPKDDLQHTFPEFGPYFGQCRFTGCSHRSETGCAVREAVEAGTISKTRYASYLAMYEEASARKEWEK
;
A
#
# COMPACT_ATOMS: atom_id res chain seq x y z
N MET A 1 -18.51 11.49 -8.67
CA MET A 1 -18.65 10.02 -8.58
C MET A 1 -18.81 9.69 -7.11
N ALA A 2 -19.74 8.82 -6.73
CA ALA A 2 -19.95 8.47 -5.33
C ALA A 2 -19.03 7.31 -4.92
N TYR A 3 -18.46 7.36 -3.71
CA TYR A 3 -17.57 6.31 -3.19
C TYR A 3 -17.76 6.11 -1.69
N ILE A 4 -17.49 4.88 -1.21
CA ILE A 4 -17.58 4.53 0.20
C ILE A 4 -16.37 5.09 0.95
N THR A 5 -16.60 5.95 1.94
CA THR A 5 -15.55 6.46 2.81
C THR A 5 -15.24 5.51 3.97
N LYS A 6 -16.27 4.84 4.53
CA LYS A 6 -16.15 3.84 5.59
C LYS A 6 -17.37 2.94 5.70
N GLY A 7 -17.22 1.79 6.35
CA GLY A 7 -18.31 0.88 6.68
C GLY A 7 -18.27 0.49 8.16
N ILE A 8 -19.39 0.66 8.88
CA ILE A 8 -19.52 0.40 10.32
C ILE A 8 -20.83 -0.31 10.60
N GLY A 9 -20.79 -1.47 11.24
CA GLY A 9 -22.00 -2.14 11.74
C GLY A 9 -23.04 -2.49 10.67
N GLY A 10 -22.63 -2.65 9.40
CA GLY A 10 -23.51 -2.93 8.26
C GLY A 10 -24.08 -1.68 7.58
N PHE A 11 -23.69 -0.50 8.03
CA PHE A 11 -23.93 0.78 7.37
C PHE A 11 -22.67 1.22 6.62
N TYR A 12 -22.86 1.96 5.53
CA TYR A 12 -21.81 2.51 4.68
C TYR A 12 -22.00 4.00 4.55
N TYR A 13 -20.93 4.73 4.75
CA TYR A 13 -20.90 6.18 4.56
C TYR A 13 -20.36 6.46 3.17
N VAL A 14 -21.19 7.05 2.33
CA VAL A 14 -20.87 7.28 0.93
C VAL A 14 -20.72 8.78 0.68
N LYS A 15 -19.57 9.19 0.18
CA LYS A 15 -19.34 10.56 -0.27
C LYS A 15 -19.99 10.73 -1.64
N THR A 16 -20.85 11.72 -1.75
CA THR A 16 -21.49 12.18 -2.98
C THR A 16 -21.11 13.65 -3.25
N PRO A 17 -21.43 14.22 -4.41
CA PRO A 17 -21.23 15.66 -4.65
C PRO A 17 -21.94 16.56 -3.62
N ASP A 18 -23.07 16.09 -3.08
CA ASP A 18 -23.93 16.86 -2.14
C ASP A 18 -23.54 16.65 -0.67
N GLY A 19 -22.60 15.76 -0.39
CA GLY A 19 -22.15 15.46 0.98
C GLY A 19 -21.99 13.97 1.26
N ILE A 20 -21.90 13.60 2.54
CA ILE A 20 -21.81 12.20 2.98
C ILE A 20 -23.20 11.73 3.36
N VAL A 21 -23.63 10.59 2.80
CA VAL A 21 -24.90 9.93 3.09
C VAL A 21 -24.64 8.56 3.74
N GLU A 22 -25.51 8.18 4.69
CA GLU A 22 -25.48 6.86 5.32
C GLU A 22 -26.40 5.92 4.55
N CYS A 23 -25.85 4.80 4.06
CA CYS A 23 -26.55 3.84 3.23
C CYS A 23 -26.43 2.43 3.79
N LYS A 24 -27.33 1.54 3.34
CA LYS A 24 -27.22 0.09 3.51
C LYS A 24 -26.87 -0.57 2.19
N ALA A 25 -26.20 -1.72 2.25
CA ALA A 25 -25.98 -2.54 1.07
C ALA A 25 -27.22 -3.39 0.75
N ARG A 26 -27.59 -3.55 -0.53
CA ARG A 26 -28.65 -4.48 -0.95
C ARG A 26 -28.26 -5.91 -0.62
N GLY A 27 -29.22 -6.72 -0.20
CA GLY A 27 -29.01 -8.13 0.15
C GLY A 27 -28.45 -9.00 -0.99
N ILE A 28 -28.52 -8.53 -2.25
CA ILE A 28 -27.95 -9.21 -3.42
C ILE A 28 -26.42 -9.32 -3.34
N PHE A 29 -25.71 -8.34 -2.73
CA PHE A 29 -24.27 -8.39 -2.57
C PHE A 29 -23.85 -9.58 -1.71
N ARG A 30 -24.57 -9.79 -0.58
CA ARG A 30 -24.33 -10.96 0.29
C ARG A 30 -24.56 -12.29 -0.44
N LYS A 31 -25.58 -12.37 -1.28
CA LYS A 31 -25.86 -13.57 -2.10
C LYS A 31 -24.74 -13.84 -3.13
N ARG A 32 -24.11 -12.79 -3.65
CA ARG A 32 -22.98 -12.86 -4.60
C ARG A 32 -21.63 -12.99 -3.93
N GLY A 33 -21.56 -13.05 -2.60
CA GLY A 33 -20.30 -13.11 -1.85
C GLY A 33 -19.47 -11.81 -1.94
N ILE A 34 -20.09 -10.68 -2.31
CA ILE A 34 -19.42 -9.40 -2.44
C ILE A 34 -19.68 -8.60 -1.16
N THR A 35 -18.63 -8.11 -0.53
CA THR A 35 -18.72 -7.18 0.60
C THR A 35 -18.29 -5.80 0.12
N PRO A 36 -19.13 -4.75 0.27
CA PRO A 36 -18.70 -3.40 0.02
C PRO A 36 -17.60 -3.01 1.01
N VAL A 37 -16.61 -2.26 0.54
CA VAL A 37 -15.45 -1.81 1.36
C VAL A 37 -15.15 -0.33 1.11
N ALA A 38 -14.39 0.29 1.98
CA ALA A 38 -13.91 1.66 1.76
C ALA A 38 -13.16 1.74 0.43
N GLY A 39 -13.35 2.82 -0.32
CA GLY A 39 -12.79 3.02 -1.65
C GLY A 39 -13.62 2.45 -2.80
N ASP A 40 -14.68 1.68 -2.55
CA ASP A 40 -15.59 1.26 -3.62
C ASP A 40 -16.30 2.45 -4.25
N ASN A 41 -16.28 2.54 -5.57
CA ASN A 41 -17.15 3.42 -6.33
C ASN A 41 -18.52 2.76 -6.45
N VAL A 42 -19.58 3.53 -6.18
CA VAL A 42 -20.93 2.97 -6.06
C VAL A 42 -21.98 3.85 -6.76
N THR A 43 -23.11 3.23 -7.09
CA THR A 43 -24.36 3.94 -7.37
C THR A 43 -25.31 3.77 -6.19
N LEU A 44 -26.15 4.78 -5.97
CA LEU A 44 -27.15 4.77 -4.90
C LEU A 44 -28.56 4.71 -5.50
N SER A 45 -29.50 4.22 -4.71
CA SER A 45 -30.95 4.32 -5.00
C SER A 45 -31.38 5.79 -5.09
N ASP A 46 -32.51 6.04 -5.75
CA ASP A 46 -33.06 7.40 -5.96
C ASP A 46 -33.28 8.14 -4.64
N ASP A 47 -33.59 7.44 -3.57
CA ASP A 47 -33.78 8.00 -2.22
C ASP A 47 -32.46 8.13 -1.42
N GLY A 48 -31.32 7.69 -1.99
CA GLY A 48 -30.00 7.74 -1.38
C GLY A 48 -29.79 6.77 -0.21
N THR A 49 -30.74 5.87 0.11
CA THR A 49 -30.66 5.02 1.33
C THR A 49 -29.95 3.71 1.11
N MET A 50 -29.78 3.27 -0.14
CA MET A 50 -29.22 1.98 -0.47
C MET A 50 -28.11 2.08 -1.51
N ILE A 51 -27.07 1.25 -1.35
CA ILE A 51 -26.09 1.00 -2.41
C ILE A 51 -26.72 0.02 -3.41
N ASP A 52 -26.89 0.49 -4.65
CA ASP A 52 -27.50 -0.28 -5.73
C ASP A 52 -26.48 -1.13 -6.45
N GLU A 53 -25.31 -0.55 -6.76
CA GLU A 53 -24.26 -1.21 -7.51
C GLU A 53 -22.90 -0.81 -6.96
N ILE A 54 -21.96 -1.76 -6.98
CA ILE A 54 -20.54 -1.55 -6.80
C ILE A 54 -19.91 -1.60 -8.19
N LEU A 55 -19.27 -0.52 -8.60
CA LEU A 55 -18.62 -0.44 -9.90
C LEU A 55 -17.37 -1.34 -9.94
N PRO A 56 -16.88 -1.71 -11.13
CA PRO A 56 -15.68 -2.52 -11.26
C PRO A 56 -14.50 -1.96 -10.46
N ARG A 57 -13.90 -2.81 -9.66
CA ARG A 57 -12.72 -2.49 -8.84
C ARG A 57 -11.46 -2.61 -9.67
N LYS A 58 -10.56 -1.62 -9.58
CA LYS A 58 -9.18 -1.72 -10.07
C LYS A 58 -8.43 -2.80 -9.29
N ASN A 59 -8.53 -2.75 -7.96
CA ASN A 59 -7.95 -3.71 -7.04
C ASN A 59 -8.78 -3.77 -5.76
N VAL A 60 -8.50 -4.80 -4.93
CA VAL A 60 -9.08 -4.93 -3.60
C VAL A 60 -8.11 -5.65 -2.67
N PHE A 61 -8.01 -5.14 -1.44
CA PHE A 61 -7.31 -5.79 -0.34
C PHE A 61 -8.33 -6.34 0.66
N ILE A 62 -7.99 -7.49 1.25
CA ILE A 62 -8.86 -8.14 2.25
C ILE A 62 -8.53 -7.62 3.65
N ARG A 63 -7.27 -7.31 3.89
CA ARG A 63 -6.76 -6.83 5.18
C ARG A 63 -5.67 -5.78 4.97
N PRO A 64 -5.99 -4.51 5.23
CA PRO A 64 -7.30 -3.96 5.56
C PRO A 64 -8.27 -4.00 4.37
N PRO A 65 -9.61 -4.00 4.61
CA PRO A 65 -10.60 -4.06 3.53
C PRO A 65 -10.70 -2.69 2.83
N ILE A 66 -10.00 -2.55 1.71
CA ILE A 66 -9.98 -1.34 0.88
C ILE A 66 -9.95 -1.72 -0.59
N ALA A 67 -10.64 -0.92 -1.43
CA ALA A 67 -10.66 -1.07 -2.88
C ALA A 67 -10.15 0.20 -3.57
N ASN A 68 -9.74 0.03 -4.84
CA ASN A 68 -9.35 1.12 -5.74
C ASN A 68 -8.19 1.99 -5.20
N LEU A 69 -7.25 1.36 -4.47
CA LEU A 69 -6.04 2.02 -4.01
C LEU A 69 -5.13 2.32 -5.21
N ASP A 70 -4.63 3.54 -5.32
CA ASP A 70 -3.72 3.95 -6.39
C ASP A 70 -2.27 3.89 -5.92
N ILE A 71 -1.98 4.40 -4.71
CA ILE A 71 -0.63 4.52 -4.19
C ILE A 71 -0.53 3.95 -2.77
N LEU A 72 0.49 3.13 -2.55
CA LEU A 72 0.88 2.67 -1.22
C LEU A 72 2.19 3.34 -0.80
N PHE A 73 2.10 4.29 0.12
CA PHE A 73 3.30 4.87 0.75
C PHE A 73 3.87 3.90 1.77
N ILE A 74 5.06 3.38 1.48
CA ILE A 74 5.81 2.50 2.38
C ILE A 74 6.73 3.37 3.22
N VAL A 75 6.30 3.71 4.43
CA VAL A 75 7.02 4.62 5.32
C VAL A 75 8.05 3.84 6.12
N THR A 76 9.29 4.29 6.05
CA THR A 76 10.43 3.76 6.82
C THR A 76 11.24 4.90 7.41
N SER A 77 12.22 4.60 8.25
CA SER A 77 13.08 5.61 8.86
C SER A 77 14.55 5.31 8.58
N THR A 78 15.40 6.34 8.62
CA THR A 78 16.86 6.18 8.49
C THR A 78 17.49 5.51 9.70
N THR A 79 16.84 5.59 10.87
CA THR A 79 17.37 5.14 12.17
C THR A 79 16.48 4.03 12.77
N GLN A 80 15.98 4.25 13.99
CA GLN A 80 15.10 3.28 14.67
C GLN A 80 13.61 3.58 14.40
N PRO A 81 12.84 2.52 14.03
CA PRO A 81 13.28 1.13 13.82
C PRO A 81 14.16 0.98 12.58
N VAL A 82 15.21 0.13 12.67
CA VAL A 82 16.13 -0.12 11.55
C VAL A 82 15.36 -0.65 10.35
N PRO A 83 15.53 -0.06 9.16
CA PRO A 83 14.82 -0.51 7.96
C PRO A 83 15.28 -1.92 7.54
N SER A 84 14.32 -2.79 7.28
CA SER A 84 14.56 -4.10 6.67
C SER A 84 14.19 -4.03 5.20
N THR A 85 15.18 -4.10 4.32
CA THR A 85 14.95 -4.06 2.87
C THR A 85 14.04 -5.20 2.41
N LEU A 86 14.19 -6.40 2.96
CA LEU A 86 13.30 -7.52 2.67
C LEU A 86 11.83 -7.18 2.94
N VAL A 87 11.54 -6.56 4.07
CA VAL A 87 10.17 -6.18 4.42
C VAL A 87 9.63 -5.08 3.50
N LEU A 88 10.46 -4.08 3.18
CA LEU A 88 10.09 -3.02 2.24
C LEU A 88 9.81 -3.62 0.85
N ASP A 89 10.63 -4.56 0.39
CA ASP A 89 10.48 -5.25 -0.89
C ASP A 89 9.24 -6.14 -0.93
N GLN A 90 8.93 -6.82 0.15
CA GLN A 90 7.70 -7.60 0.29
C GLN A 90 6.44 -6.72 0.17
N LEU A 91 6.45 -5.53 0.79
CA LEU A 91 5.34 -4.57 0.70
C LEU A 91 5.22 -3.99 -0.71
N ALA A 92 6.35 -3.62 -1.30
CA ALA A 92 6.39 -3.09 -2.67
C ALA A 92 5.90 -4.13 -3.69
N ALA A 93 6.36 -5.37 -3.58
CA ALA A 93 5.92 -6.48 -4.42
C ALA A 93 4.42 -6.74 -4.28
N ALA A 94 3.89 -6.71 -3.05
CA ALA A 94 2.45 -6.88 -2.80
C ALA A 94 1.62 -5.74 -3.43
N ALA A 95 2.11 -4.51 -3.37
CA ALA A 95 1.48 -3.36 -4.02
C ALA A 95 1.47 -3.53 -5.54
N ILE A 96 2.62 -3.81 -6.15
CA ILE A 96 2.76 -3.99 -7.61
C ILE A 96 1.87 -5.14 -8.09
N TYR A 97 1.86 -6.26 -7.39
CA TYR A 97 1.02 -7.42 -7.73
C TYR A 97 -0.49 -7.11 -7.71
N LYS A 98 -0.88 -6.09 -6.94
CA LYS A 98 -2.26 -5.57 -6.85
C LYS A 98 -2.52 -4.36 -7.73
N ASP A 99 -1.63 -4.05 -8.67
CA ASP A 99 -1.73 -2.87 -9.54
C ASP A 99 -1.85 -1.56 -8.71
N VAL A 100 -1.03 -1.47 -7.67
CA VAL A 100 -0.87 -0.29 -6.81
C VAL A 100 0.57 0.19 -6.91
N GLN A 101 0.78 1.48 -7.10
CA GLN A 101 2.12 2.07 -7.16
C GLN A 101 2.72 2.15 -5.74
N PRO A 102 3.83 1.45 -5.44
CA PRO A 102 4.57 1.68 -4.20
C PRO A 102 5.39 2.96 -4.31
N VAL A 103 5.44 3.73 -3.22
CA VAL A 103 6.34 4.88 -3.04
C VAL A 103 7.00 4.73 -1.68
N LEU A 104 8.32 4.65 -1.65
CA LEU A 104 9.09 4.63 -0.41
C LEU A 104 9.18 6.05 0.15
N VAL A 105 8.79 6.21 1.42
CA VAL A 105 8.92 7.47 2.14
C VAL A 105 9.88 7.27 3.31
N VAL A 106 11.04 7.90 3.23
CA VAL A 106 12.12 7.77 4.22
C VAL A 106 12.09 8.97 5.15
N THR A 107 11.75 8.73 6.40
CA THR A 107 11.67 9.74 7.45
C THR A 107 12.95 9.79 8.29
N LYS A 108 13.03 10.77 9.21
CA LYS A 108 14.16 10.97 10.14
C LYS A 108 15.50 11.19 9.42
N SER A 109 15.46 11.81 8.24
CA SER A 109 16.66 12.14 7.49
C SER A 109 17.51 13.24 8.14
N ASP A 110 16.94 13.95 9.09
CA ASP A 110 17.60 14.84 10.03
C ASP A 110 18.55 14.11 11.00
N LEU A 111 18.27 12.85 11.31
CA LEU A 111 19.07 12.05 12.27
C LEU A 111 20.17 11.22 11.61
N ALA A 112 19.97 10.74 10.39
CA ALA A 112 20.96 9.97 9.64
C ALA A 112 20.68 9.99 8.13
N ALA A 113 21.74 9.82 7.33
CA ALA A 113 21.62 9.75 5.87
C ALA A 113 20.86 8.50 5.41
N ALA A 114 20.14 8.62 4.29
CA ALA A 114 19.37 7.55 3.68
C ALA A 114 20.18 6.72 2.65
N ASP A 115 21.50 6.81 2.66
CA ASP A 115 22.38 6.29 1.59
C ASP A 115 22.19 4.79 1.32
N MET A 116 21.99 4.00 2.37
CA MET A 116 21.74 2.56 2.24
C MET A 116 20.45 2.30 1.42
N LEU A 117 19.38 3.01 1.72
CA LEU A 117 18.11 2.85 1.00
C LEU A 117 18.22 3.43 -0.41
N ARG A 118 18.84 4.60 -0.59
CA ARG A 118 19.08 5.15 -1.92
C ARG A 118 19.82 4.16 -2.80
N THR A 119 20.94 3.62 -2.32
CA THR A 119 21.73 2.65 -3.06
C THR A 119 20.91 1.39 -3.38
N ALA A 120 20.11 0.91 -2.44
CA ALA A 120 19.30 -0.28 -2.65
C ALA A 120 18.21 -0.08 -3.71
N TYR A 121 17.60 1.11 -3.79
CA TYR A 121 16.45 1.37 -4.66
C TYR A 121 16.79 2.17 -5.93
N THR A 122 18.04 2.63 -6.10
CA THR A 122 18.48 3.25 -7.36
C THR A 122 18.30 2.24 -8.51
N GLY A 123 17.61 2.65 -9.58
CA GLY A 123 17.32 1.80 -10.73
C GLY A 123 16.22 0.76 -10.52
N SER A 124 15.58 0.71 -9.35
CA SER A 124 14.50 -0.25 -9.05
C SER A 124 13.17 0.06 -9.73
N GLY A 125 12.99 1.28 -10.24
CA GLY A 125 11.68 1.76 -10.72
C GLY A 125 10.70 2.12 -9.61
N ILE A 126 11.09 1.99 -8.33
CA ILE A 126 10.28 2.38 -7.17
C ILE A 126 10.72 3.77 -6.70
N PRO A 127 9.83 4.78 -6.71
CA PRO A 127 10.16 6.11 -6.21
C PRO A 127 10.54 6.09 -4.74
N LEU A 128 11.52 6.93 -4.36
CA LEU A 128 11.98 7.11 -2.99
C LEU A 128 11.98 8.60 -2.65
N VAL A 129 11.11 9.01 -1.74
CA VAL A 129 10.99 10.37 -1.22
C VAL A 129 11.65 10.42 0.16
N GLN A 130 12.61 11.31 0.32
CA GLN A 130 13.25 11.56 1.61
C GLN A 130 12.58 12.74 2.29
N LEU A 131 12.15 12.54 3.54
CA LEU A 131 11.48 13.58 4.33
C LEU A 131 12.40 14.14 5.41
N ASN A 132 12.44 15.46 5.46
CA ASN A 132 12.98 16.20 6.59
C ASN A 132 11.88 17.13 7.13
N TYR A 133 11.42 16.86 8.34
CA TYR A 133 10.33 17.64 8.95
C TYR A 133 10.76 19.04 9.42
N GLU A 134 12.07 19.26 9.66
CA GLU A 134 12.60 20.57 10.07
C GLU A 134 12.64 21.54 8.89
N THR A 135 13.05 21.06 7.72
CA THR A 135 13.18 21.89 6.52
C THR A 135 11.95 21.86 5.62
N GLY A 136 11.07 20.87 5.80
CA GLY A 136 9.94 20.61 4.91
C GLY A 136 10.31 19.88 3.62
N GLU A 137 11.57 19.47 3.45
CA GLU A 137 12.04 18.72 2.26
C GLU A 137 11.21 17.45 2.06
N GLY A 138 10.81 17.18 0.80
CA GLY A 138 10.05 16.01 0.39
C GLY A 138 8.54 16.07 0.66
N LEU A 139 8.04 17.03 1.45
CA LEU A 139 6.60 17.12 1.75
C LEU A 139 5.77 17.44 0.52
N ASP A 140 6.23 18.36 -0.32
CA ASP A 140 5.50 18.74 -1.53
C ASP A 140 5.52 17.63 -2.58
N GLU A 141 6.59 16.82 -2.62
CA GLU A 141 6.65 15.63 -3.45
C GLU A 141 5.61 14.59 -2.99
N VAL A 142 5.48 14.33 -1.68
CA VAL A 142 4.42 13.44 -1.16
C VAL A 142 3.03 13.97 -1.48
N LYS A 143 2.78 15.29 -1.35
CA LYS A 143 1.49 15.91 -1.73
C LYS A 143 1.17 15.71 -3.20
N SER A 144 2.16 15.84 -4.10
CA SER A 144 1.97 15.63 -5.54
C SER A 144 1.57 14.19 -5.88
N TYR A 145 2.04 13.20 -5.13
CA TYR A 145 1.57 11.83 -5.26
C TYR A 145 0.13 11.64 -4.76
N ILE A 146 -0.31 12.41 -3.76
CA ILE A 146 -1.68 12.29 -3.22
C ILE A 146 -2.71 12.92 -4.15
N GLU A 147 -2.35 14.00 -4.86
CA GLU A 147 -3.26 14.74 -5.71
C GLU A 147 -3.92 13.84 -6.76
N GLY A 148 -5.25 13.80 -6.75
CA GLY A 148 -6.06 12.98 -7.66
C GLY A 148 -6.10 11.48 -7.36
N HIS A 149 -5.36 10.98 -6.38
CA HIS A 149 -5.21 9.56 -6.07
C HIS A 149 -5.83 9.16 -4.73
N LEU A 150 -6.19 7.88 -4.61
CA LEU A 150 -6.47 7.23 -3.33
C LEU A 150 -5.19 6.57 -2.82
N CYS A 151 -4.69 7.05 -1.69
CA CYS A 151 -3.44 6.62 -1.09
C CYS A 151 -3.66 5.94 0.26
N ALA A 152 -2.70 5.14 0.69
CA ALA A 152 -2.61 4.62 2.05
C ALA A 152 -1.18 4.62 2.56
N PHE A 153 -0.99 4.72 3.88
CA PHE A 153 0.32 4.58 4.52
C PHE A 153 0.48 3.19 5.13
N CYS A 154 1.62 2.55 4.86
CA CYS A 154 2.06 1.37 5.59
C CYS A 154 3.48 1.56 6.15
N GLY A 155 3.87 0.73 7.08
CA GLY A 155 5.21 0.81 7.71
C GLY A 155 5.17 0.45 9.18
N ASN A 156 6.34 0.22 9.78
CA ASN A 156 6.49 -0.16 11.19
C ASN A 156 5.94 0.90 12.16
N SER A 157 5.63 0.49 13.38
CA SER A 157 5.37 1.46 14.45
C SER A 157 6.62 2.31 14.70
N GLY A 158 6.43 3.62 14.94
CA GLY A 158 7.53 4.54 15.26
C GLY A 158 8.34 5.05 14.06
N VAL A 159 8.00 4.68 12.81
CA VAL A 159 8.67 5.24 11.62
C VAL A 159 8.19 6.65 11.22
N GLY A 160 7.22 7.24 11.93
CA GLY A 160 6.77 8.61 11.67
C GLY A 160 5.51 8.75 10.81
N LYS A 161 4.71 7.68 10.59
CA LYS A 161 3.44 7.76 9.83
C LYS A 161 2.46 8.78 10.39
N SER A 162 2.26 8.77 11.71
CA SER A 162 1.36 9.73 12.37
C SER A 162 1.89 11.16 12.27
N THR A 163 3.20 11.35 12.35
CA THR A 163 3.83 12.65 12.15
C THR A 163 3.58 13.14 10.72
N LEU A 164 3.77 12.26 9.72
CA LEU A 164 3.51 12.60 8.33
C LEU A 164 2.05 12.98 8.10
N LEU A 165 1.11 12.17 8.60
CA LEU A 165 -0.33 12.46 8.50
C LEU A 165 -0.67 13.82 9.13
N ASN A 166 -0.15 14.10 10.32
CA ASN A 166 -0.39 15.34 11.03
C ASN A 166 0.20 16.56 10.30
N THR A 167 1.32 16.36 9.60
CA THR A 167 1.96 17.43 8.82
C THR A 167 1.18 17.70 7.51
N LEU A 168 0.67 16.65 6.87
CA LEU A 168 -0.10 16.77 5.62
C LEU A 168 -1.53 17.29 5.85
N ALA A 169 -2.14 16.96 6.98
CA ALA A 169 -3.54 17.29 7.29
C ALA A 169 -3.70 17.69 8.78
N PRO A 170 -3.20 18.87 9.19
CA PRO A 170 -3.29 19.34 10.58
C PRO A 170 -4.73 19.46 11.08
N GLU A 171 -5.67 19.72 10.17
CA GLU A 171 -7.12 19.84 10.45
C GLU A 171 -7.72 18.52 10.95
N LEU A 172 -7.30 17.37 10.42
CA LEU A 172 -7.82 16.07 10.86
C LEU A 172 -7.49 15.77 12.33
N HIS A 173 -6.41 16.35 12.84
CA HIS A 173 -6.03 16.21 14.25
C HIS A 173 -6.99 16.91 15.20
N ARG A 174 -7.60 18.01 14.79
CA ARG A 174 -8.57 18.74 15.61
C ARG A 174 -9.89 17.98 15.72
N GLU A 175 -10.31 17.31 14.65
CA GLU A 175 -11.53 16.51 14.60
C GLU A 175 -11.37 15.16 15.29
N THR A 176 -10.27 14.43 15.04
CA THR A 176 -10.01 13.13 15.66
C THR A 176 -9.68 13.24 17.15
N GLY A 177 -9.11 14.34 17.62
CA GLY A 177 -8.91 14.62 19.05
C GLY A 177 -10.21 14.67 19.84
N GLN A 178 -11.30 15.14 19.26
CA GLN A 178 -12.64 15.13 19.85
C GLN A 178 -13.35 13.78 19.69
N ILE A 179 -13.10 13.07 18.58
CA ILE A 179 -13.70 11.75 18.29
C ILE A 179 -13.00 10.66 19.11
N SER A 180 -11.67 10.70 19.24
CA SER A 180 -10.93 9.70 20.04
C SER A 180 -11.20 9.77 21.54
N GLN A 181 -11.64 10.94 22.05
CA GLN A 181 -12.14 11.05 23.44
C GLN A 181 -13.58 10.59 23.60
N LYS A 182 -14.43 10.70 22.56
CA LYS A 182 -15.83 10.23 22.58
C LYS A 182 -15.95 8.72 22.35
N LEU A 183 -15.06 8.13 21.58
CA LEU A 183 -14.93 6.68 21.43
C LEU A 183 -13.89 6.18 22.44
N GLY A 184 -14.30 6.10 23.73
CA GLY A 184 -13.45 5.58 24.77
C GLY A 184 -12.67 4.36 24.27
N ARG A 185 -11.32 4.42 24.32
CA ARG A 185 -10.43 3.31 23.96
C ARG A 185 -10.72 2.09 24.85
N GLY A 186 -11.83 1.41 24.56
CA GLY A 186 -12.11 0.07 25.00
C GLY A 186 -11.23 -0.90 24.23
N ARG A 187 -10.68 -1.87 24.90
CA ARG A 187 -9.64 -2.85 24.50
C ARG A 187 -9.92 -3.73 23.28
N HIS A 188 -10.96 -3.48 22.47
CA HIS A 188 -11.35 -4.27 21.29
C HIS A 188 -12.06 -3.35 20.28
N THR A 189 -11.33 -2.45 19.59
CA THR A 189 -11.93 -1.65 18.53
C THR A 189 -11.49 -2.13 17.17
N THR A 190 -12.48 -2.44 16.40
CA THR A 190 -12.66 -2.77 15.00
C THR A 190 -11.62 -2.07 14.11
N ARG A 191 -11.01 -2.88 13.26
CA ARG A 191 -10.04 -2.48 12.24
C ARG A 191 -10.78 -1.85 11.05
N GLU A 192 -11.42 -0.70 11.25
CA GLU A 192 -12.18 -0.02 10.22
C GLU A 192 -11.26 0.89 9.42
N VAL A 193 -11.43 0.89 8.10
CA VAL A 193 -10.76 1.81 7.18
C VAL A 193 -11.64 3.03 7.02
N GLU A 194 -11.06 4.22 7.17
CA GLU A 194 -11.73 5.49 6.88
C GLU A 194 -10.91 6.31 5.87
N ILE A 195 -11.59 6.88 4.88
CA ILE A 195 -10.98 7.68 3.82
C ILE A 195 -11.27 9.15 4.05
N PHE A 196 -10.21 9.97 4.03
CA PHE A 196 -10.24 11.41 4.19
C PHE A 196 -9.81 12.10 2.90
N GLU A 197 -10.40 13.25 2.58
CA GLU A 197 -9.94 14.11 1.50
C GLU A 197 -8.82 15.01 2.01
N ILE A 198 -7.63 14.90 1.42
CA ILE A 198 -6.45 15.71 1.76
C ILE A 198 -5.64 16.03 0.52
N CYS A 199 -4.98 17.18 0.49
CA CYS A 199 -4.02 17.55 -0.57
C CYS A 199 -4.54 17.33 -2.00
N GLY A 200 -5.82 17.60 -2.28
CA GLY A 200 -6.42 17.39 -3.60
C GLY A 200 -6.66 15.93 -4.00
N GLY A 201 -6.42 14.98 -3.10
CA GLY A 201 -6.67 13.55 -3.27
C GLY A 201 -7.33 12.94 -2.05
N ARG A 202 -7.07 11.66 -1.79
CA ARG A 202 -7.71 10.90 -0.72
C ARG A 202 -6.68 10.04 0.01
N LEU A 203 -6.78 9.98 1.32
CA LEU A 203 -5.94 9.13 2.15
C LEU A 203 -6.80 8.19 2.99
N ALA A 204 -6.50 6.91 2.94
CA ALA A 204 -7.10 5.91 3.79
C ALA A 204 -6.32 5.78 5.10
N ASP A 205 -6.98 6.03 6.24
CA ASP A 205 -6.47 5.61 7.54
C ASP A 205 -6.77 4.12 7.72
N THR A 206 -5.71 3.34 7.78
CA THR A 206 -5.77 1.88 7.77
C THR A 206 -5.02 1.33 8.98
N PRO A 207 -5.68 1.19 10.14
CA PRO A 207 -5.02 0.66 11.35
C PRO A 207 -4.32 -0.70 11.14
N GLY A 208 -4.71 -1.45 10.12
CA GLY A 208 -4.14 -2.76 9.77
C GLY A 208 -2.83 -2.72 8.98
N PHE A 209 -2.52 -1.63 8.27
CA PHE A 209 -1.25 -1.44 7.57
C PHE A 209 -0.09 -1.05 8.51
N ALA A 210 -0.39 -0.79 9.78
CA ALA A 210 0.62 -0.41 10.77
C ALA A 210 1.50 -1.59 11.22
N SER A 211 1.09 -2.85 11.01
CA SER A 211 1.89 -4.03 11.29
C SER A 211 2.32 -4.68 9.97
N LEU A 212 3.63 -4.69 9.74
CA LEU A 212 4.29 -5.16 8.53
C LEU A 212 4.18 -6.69 8.35
N GLU A 213 3.00 -7.17 8.07
CA GLU A 213 2.86 -8.52 7.55
C GLU A 213 2.43 -8.43 6.08
N ALA A 214 3.40 -8.20 5.20
CA ALA A 214 3.17 -8.13 3.74
C ALA A 214 2.42 -9.37 3.21
N GLN A 215 2.64 -10.52 3.83
CA GLN A 215 1.91 -11.77 3.55
C GLN A 215 0.40 -11.67 3.83
N LYS A 216 -0.01 -10.72 4.69
CA LYS A 216 -1.44 -10.45 4.93
C LYS A 216 -2.06 -9.55 3.87
N LEU A 217 -1.25 -8.82 3.10
CA LEU A 217 -1.73 -7.97 2.02
C LEU A 217 -2.19 -8.81 0.83
N CYS A 218 -1.31 -9.67 0.33
CA CYS A 218 -1.62 -10.65 -0.70
C CYS A 218 -0.57 -11.77 -0.71
N ARG A 219 -0.97 -12.91 -1.26
CA ARG A 219 -0.04 -14.01 -1.57
C ARG A 219 0.34 -13.89 -3.03
N ILE A 220 1.63 -13.79 -3.32
CA ILE A 220 2.16 -13.74 -4.68
C ILE A 220 2.59 -15.17 -5.06
N PRO A 221 2.08 -15.75 -6.16
CA PRO A 221 2.59 -17.00 -6.70
C PRO A 221 4.06 -16.85 -7.09
N LYS A 222 4.84 -17.92 -6.94
CA LYS A 222 6.29 -17.88 -7.24
C LYS A 222 6.58 -17.45 -8.68
N ASP A 223 5.73 -17.86 -9.63
CA ASP A 223 5.92 -17.58 -11.05
C ASP A 223 5.59 -16.13 -11.42
N ASP A 224 4.73 -15.48 -10.63
CA ASP A 224 4.38 -14.06 -10.80
C ASP A 224 5.37 -13.12 -10.08
N LEU A 225 6.16 -13.65 -9.13
CA LEU A 225 7.01 -12.84 -8.26
C LEU A 225 8.03 -11.99 -9.06
N GLN A 226 8.60 -12.53 -10.13
CA GLN A 226 9.54 -11.79 -10.99
C GLN A 226 8.95 -10.50 -11.57
N HIS A 227 7.64 -10.48 -11.82
CA HIS A 227 6.93 -9.31 -12.37
C HIS A 227 6.70 -8.20 -11.34
N THR A 228 6.95 -8.49 -10.07
CA THR A 228 6.85 -7.50 -8.98
C THR A 228 8.17 -6.78 -8.68
N PHE A 229 9.22 -7.07 -9.46
CA PHE A 229 10.51 -6.40 -9.45
C PHE A 229 10.69 -5.66 -10.79
N PRO A 230 10.30 -4.36 -10.89
CA PRO A 230 10.28 -3.64 -12.16
C PRO A 230 11.64 -3.62 -12.88
N GLU A 231 12.73 -3.62 -12.12
CA GLU A 231 14.10 -3.65 -12.63
C GLU A 231 14.46 -4.94 -13.37
N PHE A 232 13.68 -6.02 -13.24
CA PHE A 232 13.86 -7.25 -14.00
C PHE A 232 13.27 -7.16 -15.41
N GLY A 233 12.26 -6.29 -15.58
CA GLY A 233 11.50 -6.15 -16.83
C GLY A 233 12.37 -6.04 -18.09
N PRO A 234 13.41 -5.18 -18.11
CA PRO A 234 14.31 -5.05 -19.29
C PRO A 234 15.00 -6.35 -19.70
N TYR A 235 15.10 -7.33 -18.79
CA TYR A 235 15.84 -8.59 -19.04
C TYR A 235 14.94 -9.77 -19.38
N PHE A 236 13.61 -9.59 -19.37
CA PHE A 236 12.70 -10.67 -19.73
C PHE A 236 12.88 -11.09 -21.18
N GLY A 237 12.92 -12.41 -21.39
CA GLY A 237 13.16 -13.00 -22.72
C GLY A 237 14.64 -13.03 -23.15
N GLN A 238 15.58 -12.45 -22.38
CA GLN A 238 17.01 -12.45 -22.69
C GLN A 238 17.78 -13.61 -22.04
N CYS A 239 17.15 -14.34 -21.12
CA CYS A 239 17.77 -15.51 -20.50
C CYS A 239 17.90 -16.68 -21.49
N ARG A 240 18.93 -17.52 -21.30
CA ARG A 240 19.16 -18.72 -22.11
C ARG A 240 17.98 -19.70 -22.10
N PHE A 241 17.24 -19.79 -20.99
CA PHE A 241 16.13 -20.72 -20.83
C PHE A 241 14.79 -19.98 -20.75
N THR A 242 13.81 -20.48 -21.48
CA THR A 242 12.42 -20.07 -21.34
C THR A 242 11.90 -20.46 -19.95
N GLY A 243 11.22 -19.54 -19.24
CA GLY A 243 10.74 -19.77 -17.88
C GLY A 243 11.83 -19.76 -16.80
N CYS A 244 12.94 -19.05 -17.08
CA CYS A 244 14.00 -18.81 -16.12
C CYS A 244 13.43 -18.20 -14.83
N SER A 245 13.78 -18.79 -13.68
CA SER A 245 13.38 -18.28 -12.36
C SER A 245 14.38 -17.27 -11.79
N HIS A 246 15.41 -16.93 -12.56
CA HIS A 246 16.47 -15.97 -12.20
C HIS A 246 17.23 -16.27 -10.91
N ARG A 247 17.35 -17.55 -10.52
CA ARG A 247 18.02 -17.97 -9.27
C ARG A 247 19.41 -18.58 -9.48
N SER A 248 19.45 -19.68 -10.21
CA SER A 248 20.71 -20.46 -10.38
C SER A 248 21.00 -20.82 -11.83
N GLU A 249 20.12 -20.45 -12.77
CA GLU A 249 20.22 -20.81 -14.17
C GLU A 249 21.45 -20.19 -14.83
N THR A 250 22.18 -20.97 -15.61
CA THR A 250 23.30 -20.50 -16.40
C THR A 250 22.84 -19.65 -17.57
N GLY A 251 23.47 -18.50 -17.81
CA GLY A 251 23.05 -17.54 -18.85
C GLY A 251 21.74 -16.83 -18.51
N CYS A 252 21.58 -16.48 -17.24
CA CYS A 252 20.47 -15.68 -16.77
C CYS A 252 20.82 -14.18 -16.85
N ALA A 253 20.13 -13.44 -17.71
CA ALA A 253 20.38 -12.03 -17.92
C ALA A 253 20.15 -11.16 -16.68
N VAL A 254 19.18 -11.52 -15.81
CA VAL A 254 18.97 -10.82 -14.53
C VAL A 254 20.17 -11.02 -13.60
N ARG A 255 20.73 -12.23 -13.49
CA ARG A 255 21.91 -12.48 -12.65
C ARG A 255 23.15 -11.76 -13.19
N GLU A 256 23.33 -11.74 -14.48
CA GLU A 256 24.43 -10.98 -15.13
C GLU A 256 24.30 -9.49 -14.81
N ALA A 257 23.06 -8.93 -14.84
CA ALA A 257 22.81 -7.55 -14.48
C ALA A 257 23.08 -7.26 -12.97
N VAL A 258 22.81 -8.22 -12.09
CA VAL A 258 23.17 -8.13 -10.66
C VAL A 258 24.69 -8.14 -10.48
N GLU A 259 25.40 -9.01 -11.19
CA GLU A 259 26.87 -9.08 -11.15
C GLU A 259 27.51 -7.79 -11.69
N ALA A 260 26.94 -7.22 -12.76
CA ALA A 260 27.33 -5.93 -13.32
C ALA A 260 26.98 -4.72 -12.45
N GLY A 261 26.17 -4.91 -11.40
CA GLY A 261 25.74 -3.84 -10.49
C GLY A 261 24.60 -2.96 -11.04
N THR A 262 23.97 -3.34 -12.17
CA THR A 262 22.81 -2.64 -12.74
C THR A 262 21.55 -2.92 -11.93
N ILE A 263 21.42 -4.13 -11.40
CA ILE A 263 20.38 -4.50 -10.44
C ILE A 263 21.03 -4.58 -9.05
N SER A 264 20.37 -3.98 -8.06
CA SER A 264 20.83 -3.98 -6.67
C SER A 264 20.92 -5.41 -6.10
N LYS A 265 22.08 -5.76 -5.54
CA LYS A 265 22.28 -7.05 -4.85
C LYS A 265 21.32 -7.23 -3.68
N THR A 266 20.97 -6.14 -2.99
CA THR A 266 20.04 -6.15 -1.86
C THR A 266 18.63 -6.51 -2.32
N ARG A 267 18.17 -5.89 -3.41
CA ARG A 267 16.87 -6.16 -4.01
C ARG A 267 16.80 -7.60 -4.54
N TYR A 268 17.85 -8.01 -5.23
CA TYR A 268 17.94 -9.40 -5.71
C TYR A 268 17.95 -10.42 -4.57
N ALA A 269 18.61 -10.13 -3.44
CA ALA A 269 18.58 -11.01 -2.25
C ALA A 269 17.14 -11.10 -1.67
N SER A 270 16.40 -10.01 -1.65
CA SER A 270 14.98 -10.02 -1.27
C SER A 270 14.13 -10.87 -2.22
N TYR A 271 14.35 -10.76 -3.53
CA TYR A 271 13.69 -11.62 -4.52
C TYR A 271 13.92 -13.11 -4.24
N LEU A 272 15.19 -13.52 -4.03
CA LEU A 272 15.53 -14.91 -3.73
C LEU A 272 14.84 -15.42 -2.47
N ALA A 273 14.85 -14.64 -1.39
CA ALA A 273 14.18 -14.99 -0.13
C ALA A 273 12.67 -15.15 -0.30
N MET A 274 12.03 -14.22 -1.03
CA MET A 274 10.59 -14.26 -1.32
C MET A 274 10.23 -15.45 -2.23
N TYR A 275 11.06 -15.76 -3.22
CA TYR A 275 10.84 -16.90 -4.11
C TYR A 275 10.96 -18.23 -3.34
N GLU A 276 11.95 -18.37 -2.46
CA GLU A 276 12.12 -19.56 -1.63
C GLU A 276 10.91 -19.74 -0.71
N GLU A 277 10.46 -18.68 -0.06
CA GLU A 277 9.26 -18.70 0.76
C GLU A 277 8.01 -19.10 -0.06
N ALA A 278 7.82 -18.51 -1.25
CA ALA A 278 6.71 -18.84 -2.12
C ALA A 278 6.75 -20.29 -2.61
N SER A 279 7.97 -20.83 -2.87
CA SER A 279 8.18 -22.22 -3.30
C SER A 279 7.94 -23.25 -2.20
N ALA A 280 8.19 -22.88 -0.94
CA ALA A 280 7.98 -23.76 0.22
C ALA A 280 6.50 -23.92 0.59
N ARG A 281 5.62 -23.05 0.08
CA ARG A 281 4.18 -23.12 0.32
C ARG A 281 3.55 -24.31 -0.39
N LYS A 282 2.72 -25.08 0.30
CA LYS A 282 2.03 -26.21 -0.26
C LYS A 282 0.78 -25.76 -1.04
N GLU A 283 0.48 -26.40 -2.15
CA GLU A 283 -0.62 -25.99 -3.08
C GLU A 283 -2.02 -25.95 -2.44
N TRP A 284 -2.24 -26.64 -1.33
CA TRP A 284 -3.53 -26.64 -0.62
C TRP A 284 -3.69 -25.53 0.42
N GLU A 285 -2.67 -24.70 0.63
CA GLU A 285 -2.75 -23.53 1.52
C GLU A 285 -3.32 -22.28 0.81
N LYS A 286 -4.25 -22.50 -0.13
CA LYS A 286 -4.91 -21.44 -0.91
C LYS A 286 -5.83 -20.56 -0.05
#